data_72509803e0c22f46f0380bdbd2aeed57
#
_entry.id   72509803e0c22f46f0380bdbd2aeed57
#
_cell.length_a   1.000
_cell.length_b   1.000
_cell.length_c   1.000
_cell.angle_alpha   90.00
_cell.angle_beta   90.00
_cell.angle_gamma   90.00
#
_symmetry.space_group_name_H-M   'P 1'
#
loop_
_entity.id
_entity.type
_entity.pdbx_description
1 polymer ?
#
loop_
_entity_poly.entity_id
_entity_poly.type
_entity_poly.pdbx_seq_one_letter_code
_entity_poly.pdbx_strand_id
1 'polypeptide(L)'
;MAKGFNSRGFGGMGGGGMNMNMMKQVQKMQQDMARMQEELANKTYTAAAGGGMVSAEVNGQHEVVSITIDPEAVDPEDVEMLQDMVVAAVNEAMRAAENDAASSMKNITGGLGLGM
;
A
#
# COMPACT_ATOMS: atom_id res chain seq x y z
N MET A 1 -39.26 16.25 3.96
CA MET A 1 -39.10 16.10 3.32
C MET A 1 -38.67 15.08 2.49
N ALA A 2 -37.68 15.08 1.98
CA ALA A 2 -37.22 14.07 1.12
C ALA A 2 -37.12 12.75 1.76
N LYS A 3 -37.04 12.77 2.98
CA LYS A 3 -36.84 11.63 3.70
C LYS A 3 -37.72 10.48 3.40
N GLY A 4 -38.83 10.69 3.40
CA GLY A 4 -39.67 9.56 3.35
C GLY A 4 -39.68 8.85 2.04
N PHE A 5 -39.73 9.58 0.98
CA PHE A 5 -39.97 8.91 -0.24
C PHE A 5 -38.83 8.10 -0.74
N ASN A 6 -37.64 8.52 -0.47
CA ASN A 6 -36.51 7.78 -0.93
C ASN A 6 -36.40 6.43 -0.28
N SER A 7 -36.51 6.43 0.99
CA SER A 7 -36.33 5.21 1.72
C SER A 7 -37.31 4.18 1.31
N ARG A 8 -38.50 4.60 1.14
CA ARG A 8 -39.52 3.64 0.83
C ARG A 8 -39.36 3.03 -0.51
N GLY A 9 -39.05 3.84 -1.47
CA GLY A 9 -38.87 3.31 -2.79
C GLY A 9 -37.78 2.28 -2.84
N PHE A 10 -36.68 2.58 -2.21
CA PHE A 10 -35.61 1.65 -2.20
C PHE A 10 -35.96 0.40 -1.44
N GLY A 11 -36.64 0.53 -0.36
CA GLY A 11 -36.98 -0.61 0.43
C GLY A 11 -37.77 -1.64 -0.36
N GLY A 12 -38.70 -1.16 -1.11
CA GLY A 12 -39.50 -2.07 -1.88
C GLY A 12 -38.73 -2.77 -2.96
N MET A 13 -37.93 -2.01 -3.66
CA MET A 13 -37.13 -2.61 -4.70
C MET A 13 -36.07 -3.49 -4.14
N GLY A 14 -35.49 -3.07 -3.08
CA GLY A 14 -34.43 -3.85 -2.47
C GLY A 14 -34.88 -5.25 -2.14
N GLY A 15 -36.04 -5.37 -1.64
CA GLY A 15 -36.54 -6.69 -1.29
C GLY A 15 -36.57 -7.63 -2.46
N GLY A 16 -36.99 -7.13 -3.59
CA GLY A 16 -37.04 -7.97 -4.74
C GLY A 16 -35.72 -8.15 -5.42
N GLY A 17 -34.90 -7.08 -5.49
CA GLY A 17 -33.70 -7.16 -6.23
C GLY A 17 -32.53 -7.72 -5.49
N MET A 18 -32.43 -7.46 -4.20
CA MET A 18 -31.31 -7.89 -3.42
C MET A 18 -31.55 -9.25 -2.81
N ASN A 19 -31.00 -10.24 -3.36
CA ASN A 19 -31.12 -11.55 -2.75
C ASN A 19 -29.90 -11.85 -1.90
N MET A 20 -29.94 -12.96 -1.22
CA MET A 20 -28.86 -13.34 -0.31
C MET A 20 -27.54 -13.51 -1.03
N ASN A 21 -27.58 -14.00 -2.24
CA ASN A 21 -26.36 -14.22 -2.99
C ASN A 21 -25.66 -12.92 -3.31
N MET A 22 -26.39 -11.89 -3.67
CA MET A 22 -25.79 -10.60 -3.96
C MET A 22 -25.19 -10.00 -2.70
N MET A 23 -25.90 -10.13 -1.59
CA MET A 23 -25.37 -9.61 -0.33
C MET A 23 -24.08 -10.31 0.06
N LYS A 24 -24.03 -11.61 -0.14
CA LYS A 24 -22.81 -12.35 0.16
C LYS A 24 -21.67 -11.94 -0.73
N GLN A 25 -21.94 -11.66 -1.99
CA GLN A 25 -20.91 -11.22 -2.90
C GLN A 25 -20.34 -9.87 -2.48
N VAL A 26 -21.22 -8.96 -2.08
CA VAL A 26 -20.78 -7.64 -1.64
C VAL A 26 -19.92 -7.76 -0.39
N GLN A 27 -20.34 -8.58 0.55
CA GLN A 27 -19.57 -8.79 1.76
C GLN A 27 -18.20 -9.38 1.47
N LYS A 28 -18.15 -10.33 0.55
CA LYS A 28 -16.89 -10.94 0.18
C LYS A 28 -15.97 -9.93 -0.48
N MET A 29 -16.52 -9.07 -1.33
CA MET A 29 -15.72 -8.04 -1.96
C MET A 29 -15.13 -7.09 -0.94
N GLN A 30 -15.91 -6.71 0.06
CA GLN A 30 -15.41 -5.84 1.11
C GLN A 30 -14.32 -6.51 1.92
N GLN A 31 -14.47 -7.78 2.21
CA GLN A 31 -13.46 -8.52 2.93
C GLN A 31 -12.18 -8.65 2.11
N ASP A 32 -12.33 -8.91 0.82
CA ASP A 32 -11.17 -9.03 -0.06
C ASP A 32 -10.43 -7.71 -0.16
N MET A 33 -11.15 -6.60 -0.23
CA MET A 33 -10.52 -5.29 -0.28
C MET A 33 -9.76 -5.00 1.00
N ALA A 34 -10.38 -5.28 2.14
CA ALA A 34 -9.72 -5.05 3.43
C ALA A 34 -8.45 -5.89 3.54
N ARG A 35 -8.51 -7.14 3.08
CA ARG A 35 -7.35 -8.00 3.13
C ARG A 35 -6.24 -7.50 2.20
N MET A 36 -6.62 -7.04 1.00
CA MET A 36 -5.63 -6.49 0.08
C MET A 36 -4.95 -5.27 0.65
N GLN A 37 -5.72 -4.39 1.28
CA GLN A 37 -5.14 -3.21 1.90
C GLN A 37 -4.20 -3.58 3.03
N GLU A 38 -4.58 -4.59 3.80
CA GLU A 38 -3.75 -5.05 4.89
C GLU A 38 -2.46 -5.66 4.38
N GLU A 39 -2.55 -6.46 3.33
CA GLU A 39 -1.38 -7.06 2.72
C GLU A 39 -0.44 -6.01 2.15
N LEU A 40 -0.99 -4.98 1.51
CA LEU A 40 -0.19 -3.90 0.97
C LEU A 40 0.48 -3.10 2.08
N ALA A 41 -0.24 -2.86 3.17
CA ALA A 41 0.32 -2.12 4.29
C ALA A 41 1.47 -2.88 4.95
N ASN A 42 1.37 -4.21 4.96
CA ASN A 42 2.39 -5.05 5.58
C ASN A 42 3.50 -5.46 4.63
N LYS A 43 3.34 -5.18 3.35
CA LYS A 43 4.37 -5.50 2.37
C LYS A 43 5.59 -4.66 2.64
N THR A 44 6.77 -5.25 2.51
CA THR A 44 8.01 -4.54 2.77
C THR A 44 8.82 -4.35 1.50
N TYR A 45 9.61 -3.29 1.51
CA TYR A 45 10.46 -2.91 0.39
C TYR A 45 11.85 -2.64 0.92
N THR A 46 12.84 -3.25 0.31
CA THR A 46 14.22 -3.13 0.78
C THR A 46 15.06 -2.49 -0.31
N ALA A 47 15.91 -1.58 0.08
CA ALA A 47 16.86 -0.96 -0.83
C ALA A 47 18.20 -0.78 -0.12
N ALA A 48 19.27 -0.71 -0.89
CA ALA A 48 20.60 -0.61 -0.34
C ALA A 48 21.36 0.53 -0.98
N ALA A 49 22.37 1.00 -0.29
CA ALA A 49 23.25 2.05 -0.77
C ALA A 49 24.69 1.69 -0.39
N GLY A 50 25.64 2.37 -1.02
CA GLY A 50 27.05 2.15 -0.71
C GLY A 50 27.53 0.75 -1.08
N GLY A 51 27.04 0.20 -2.18
CA GLY A 51 27.46 -1.13 -2.57
C GLY A 51 26.89 -2.23 -1.68
N GLY A 52 25.81 -1.96 -1.01
CA GLY A 52 25.19 -2.95 -0.12
C GLY A 52 25.62 -2.79 1.34
N MET A 53 26.39 -1.77 1.64
CA MET A 53 26.86 -1.56 3.01
C MET A 53 25.75 -1.13 3.95
N VAL A 54 24.78 -0.41 3.45
CA VAL A 54 23.63 0.04 4.23
C VAL A 54 22.37 -0.36 3.48
N SER A 55 21.42 -0.97 4.17
CA SER A 55 20.14 -1.27 3.57
C SER A 55 19.02 -0.81 4.48
N ALA A 56 17.91 -0.47 3.89
CA ALA A 56 16.72 -0.02 4.63
C ALA A 56 15.54 -0.82 4.18
N GLU A 57 14.67 -1.13 5.12
CA GLU A 57 13.42 -1.82 4.85
C GLU A 57 12.28 -0.94 5.32
N VAL A 58 11.31 -0.70 4.42
CA VAL A 58 10.13 0.09 4.76
C VAL A 58 8.88 -0.72 4.43
N ASN A 59 7.76 -0.35 5.03
CA ASN A 59 6.51 -1.03 4.73
C ASN A 59 5.62 -0.16 3.83
N GLY A 60 4.46 -0.69 3.48
CA GLY A 60 3.53 0.03 2.62
C GLY A 60 2.91 1.26 3.25
N GLN A 61 3.07 1.43 4.55
CA GLN A 61 2.60 2.62 5.24
C GLN A 61 3.67 3.69 5.32
N HIS A 62 4.78 3.50 4.61
CA HIS A 62 5.89 4.44 4.59
C HIS A 62 6.58 4.56 5.94
N GLU A 63 6.65 3.45 6.66
CA GLU A 63 7.39 3.40 7.91
C GLU A 63 8.67 2.64 7.71
N VAL A 64 9.75 3.12 8.31
CA VAL A 64 11.02 2.39 8.28
C VAL A 64 10.92 1.25 9.27
N VAL A 65 11.01 0.03 8.77
CA VAL A 65 10.91 -1.16 9.62
C VAL A 65 12.26 -1.50 10.22
N SER A 66 13.31 -1.42 9.43
CA SER A 66 14.64 -1.73 9.91
C SER A 66 15.69 -1.08 9.03
N ILE A 67 16.86 -0.91 9.61
CA ILE A 67 18.03 -0.46 8.87
C ILE A 67 19.17 -1.39 9.25
N THR A 68 19.86 -1.92 8.25
CA THR A 68 20.99 -2.79 8.45
C THR A 68 22.24 -2.08 7.97
N ILE A 69 23.24 -2.00 8.82
CA ILE A 69 24.49 -1.31 8.51
C ILE A 69 25.64 -2.30 8.68
N ASP A 70 26.44 -2.44 7.63
CA ASP A 70 27.64 -3.26 7.72
C ASP A 70 28.62 -2.54 8.64
N PRO A 71 29.19 -3.23 9.62
CA PRO A 71 30.16 -2.58 10.51
C PRO A 71 31.34 -1.91 9.79
N GLU A 72 31.70 -2.42 8.63
CA GLU A 72 32.76 -1.83 7.86
C GLU A 72 32.42 -0.45 7.32
N ALA A 73 31.14 -0.13 7.23
CA ALA A 73 30.70 1.18 6.78
C ALA A 73 30.77 2.22 7.88
N VAL A 74 30.96 1.81 9.12
CA VAL A 74 30.96 2.72 10.25
C VAL A 74 32.39 3.20 10.49
N ASP A 75 32.66 4.41 10.00
CA ASP A 75 33.97 5.05 10.17
C ASP A 75 33.76 6.28 11.04
N PRO A 76 34.28 6.28 12.26
CA PRO A 76 34.08 7.43 13.15
C PRO A 76 34.64 8.73 12.59
N GLU A 77 35.57 8.64 11.64
CA GLU A 77 36.19 9.82 11.04
C GLU A 77 35.38 10.32 9.84
N ASP A 78 34.43 9.53 9.35
CA ASP A 78 33.64 9.92 8.21
C ASP A 78 32.18 9.54 8.45
N VAL A 79 31.61 10.11 9.49
CA VAL A 79 30.22 9.85 9.85
C VAL A 79 29.27 10.40 8.78
N GLU A 80 29.66 11.47 8.11
CA GLU A 80 28.83 12.08 7.09
C GLU A 80 28.56 11.12 5.94
N MET A 81 29.57 10.33 5.55
CA MET A 81 29.38 9.33 4.52
C MET A 81 28.33 8.30 4.93
N LEU A 82 28.38 7.86 6.18
CA LEU A 82 27.40 6.92 6.70
C LEU A 82 26.00 7.54 6.67
N GLN A 83 25.88 8.80 7.07
CA GLN A 83 24.59 9.48 7.06
C GLN A 83 24.03 9.54 5.65
N ASP A 84 24.86 9.85 4.68
CA ASP A 84 24.43 9.93 3.29
C ASP A 84 23.95 8.57 2.77
N MET A 85 24.64 7.51 3.14
CA MET A 85 24.24 6.18 2.72
C MET A 85 22.91 5.77 3.34
N VAL A 86 22.68 6.12 4.60
CA VAL A 86 21.41 5.82 5.25
C VAL A 86 20.28 6.59 4.56
N VAL A 87 20.49 7.86 4.29
CA VAL A 87 19.50 8.68 3.60
C VAL A 87 19.18 8.10 2.24
N ALA A 88 20.22 7.71 1.50
CA ALA A 88 20.01 7.16 0.16
C ALA A 88 19.24 5.85 0.21
N ALA A 89 19.58 4.96 1.15
CA ALA A 89 18.89 3.67 1.26
C ALA A 89 17.43 3.85 1.64
N VAL A 90 17.15 4.72 2.61
CA VAL A 90 15.79 4.97 3.05
C VAL A 90 14.97 5.59 1.92
N ASN A 91 15.52 6.59 1.24
CA ASN A 91 14.80 7.24 0.15
C ASN A 91 14.53 6.29 -1.00
N GLU A 92 15.45 5.43 -1.30
CA GLU A 92 15.27 4.45 -2.37
C GLU A 92 14.20 3.43 -2.00
N ALA A 93 14.18 2.98 -0.75
CA ALA A 93 13.15 2.05 -0.28
C ALA A 93 11.77 2.71 -0.30
N MET A 94 11.70 3.98 0.10
CA MET A 94 10.45 4.72 0.05
C MET A 94 9.95 4.88 -1.39
N ARG A 95 10.87 5.14 -2.30
CA ARG A 95 10.51 5.24 -3.71
C ARG A 95 9.96 3.93 -4.25
N ALA A 96 10.57 2.81 -3.83
CA ALA A 96 10.08 1.50 -4.25
C ALA A 96 8.65 1.28 -3.75
N ALA A 97 8.37 1.68 -2.51
CA ALA A 97 7.03 1.56 -1.96
C ALA A 97 6.03 2.43 -2.72
N GLU A 98 6.41 3.66 -3.03
CA GLU A 98 5.55 4.56 -3.79
C GLU A 98 5.29 4.06 -5.19
N ASN A 99 6.32 3.56 -5.84
CA ASN A 99 6.18 3.03 -7.19
C ASN A 99 5.28 1.82 -7.25
N ASP A 100 5.39 0.94 -6.25
CA ASP A 100 4.53 -0.23 -6.19
C ASP A 100 3.07 0.17 -5.96
N ALA A 101 2.83 1.13 -5.09
CA ALA A 101 1.48 1.62 -4.85
C ALA A 101 0.89 2.25 -6.11
N ALA A 102 1.68 3.05 -6.81
CA ALA A 102 1.24 3.68 -8.04
C ALA A 102 0.95 2.64 -9.13
N SER A 103 1.79 1.62 -9.22
CA SER A 103 1.58 0.54 -10.16
C SER A 103 0.31 -0.23 -9.88
N SER A 104 0.05 -0.50 -8.62
CA SER A 104 -1.16 -1.22 -8.21
C SER A 104 -2.41 -0.43 -8.57
N MET A 105 -2.38 0.88 -8.35
CA MET A 105 -3.50 1.73 -8.70
C MET A 105 -3.71 1.76 -10.20
N LYS A 106 -2.63 1.84 -10.95
CA LYS A 106 -2.69 1.86 -12.39
C LYS A 106 -3.29 0.56 -12.93
N ASN A 107 -2.90 -0.54 -12.36
CA ASN A 107 -3.42 -1.84 -12.77
C ASN A 107 -4.92 -1.95 -12.52
N ILE A 108 -5.36 -1.44 -11.40
CA ILE A 108 -6.79 -1.46 -11.09
C ILE A 108 -7.56 -0.62 -12.10
N THR A 109 -7.06 0.56 -12.39
CA THR A 109 -7.71 1.45 -13.35
C THR A 109 -7.74 0.80 -14.73
N GLY A 110 -6.64 0.20 -15.14
CA GLY A 110 -6.58 -0.49 -16.41
C GLY A 110 -7.54 -1.66 -16.47
N GLY A 111 -7.67 -2.38 -15.39
CA GLY A 111 -8.58 -3.50 -15.33
C GLY A 111 -10.02 -3.11 -15.49
N LEU A 112 -10.37 -1.88 -15.10
CA LEU A 112 -11.71 -1.39 -15.27
C LEU A 112 -11.95 -0.82 -16.68
N GLY A 113 -10.93 -0.77 -17.49
CA GLY A 113 -11.10 -0.27 -18.83
C GLY A 113 -11.10 1.22 -18.95
N LEU A 114 -10.81 1.90 -17.88
CA LEU A 114 -10.82 3.35 -17.91
C LEU A 114 -9.57 3.93 -18.51
N GLY A 115 -8.54 3.15 -18.55
CA GLY A 115 -7.29 3.65 -19.07
C GLY A 115 -7.22 3.70 -20.57
N MET A 116 -8.30 3.29 -21.22
CA MET A 116 -8.22 3.27 -22.58
C MET A 116 -8.33 4.43 -23.29
#